data_da825a2022318194cd80e163e4fe75ef
#
_entry.id   da825a2022318194cd80e163e4fe75ef
#
_cell.length_a   1.000
_cell.length_b   1.000
_cell.length_c   1.000
_cell.angle_alpha   90.00
_cell.angle_beta   90.00
_cell.angle_gamma   90.00
#
_symmetry.space_group_name_H-M   'P 1'
#
loop_
_entity.id
_entity.type
_entity.pdbx_description
1 polymer ?
#
loop_
_entity_poly.entity_id
_entity_poly.type
_entity_poly.pdbx_seq_one_letter_code
_entity_poly.pdbx_strand_id
1 'polypeptide(L)'
;NLRDPAVTIRPLRVATGEYPFNEIFIDSLFIPDSDRIGEVDKGWDAAVAMLRFERISIGTSSTKSTGPLSFEKLADVAREAGLAQDPAARAALVEAHVLEQGTDLLALRMREEVEAGIDLGPRGSIAKLAGASANFRVNEIISDIAGLSLVAWDGPGAAYPPLTKAFTGAPSSWTAGGTIEIQLGIVGERVLGLEKDPSVDRGVPFRDIRRSA
;
A
#
# COMPACT_ATOMS: atom_id res chain seq x y z
N ASN A 1 12.05 -17.74 -18.11
CA ASN A 1 13.11 -18.23 -17.24
C ASN A 1 14.01 -17.05 -16.83
N LEU A 2 14.08 -16.74 -15.53
CA LEU A 2 14.92 -15.62 -14.99
C LEU A 2 16.43 -15.90 -15.06
N ARG A 3 16.84 -17.12 -15.45
CA ARG A 3 18.25 -17.50 -15.67
C ARG A 3 18.67 -17.39 -17.14
N ASP A 4 17.79 -16.89 -17.98
CA ASP A 4 18.09 -16.67 -19.38
C ASP A 4 19.17 -15.56 -19.51
N PRO A 5 20.16 -15.69 -20.39
CA PRO A 5 21.16 -14.64 -20.63
C PRO A 5 20.57 -13.28 -21.04
N ALA A 6 19.38 -13.28 -21.64
CA ALA A 6 18.62 -12.08 -21.99
C ALA A 6 18.04 -11.35 -20.77
N VAL A 7 18.13 -11.91 -19.56
CA VAL A 7 17.57 -11.33 -18.34
C VAL A 7 18.66 -10.94 -17.35
N THR A 8 18.70 -9.67 -17.01
CA THR A 8 19.59 -9.15 -15.96
C THR A 8 18.75 -8.69 -14.78
N ILE A 9 19.06 -9.18 -13.58
CA ILE A 9 18.37 -8.81 -12.34
C ILE A 9 19.36 -8.08 -11.44
N ARG A 10 18.94 -6.91 -10.92
CA ARG A 10 19.73 -6.10 -9.99
C ARG A 10 18.90 -5.78 -8.75
N PRO A 11 19.42 -5.98 -7.52
CA PRO A 11 18.71 -5.55 -6.31
C PRO A 11 18.50 -4.03 -6.31
N LEU A 12 17.27 -3.60 -6.00
CA LEU A 12 16.90 -2.19 -5.90
C LEU A 12 16.88 -1.77 -4.43
N ARG A 13 17.73 -0.81 -4.07
CA ARG A 13 17.77 -0.24 -2.73
C ARG A 13 16.65 0.78 -2.57
N VAL A 14 15.87 0.65 -1.51
CA VAL A 14 14.79 1.59 -1.16
C VAL A 14 15.23 2.58 -0.07
N ALA A 15 14.38 3.56 0.23
CA ALA A 15 14.68 4.62 1.20
C ALA A 15 15.00 4.08 2.62
N THR A 16 14.44 2.92 2.99
CA THR A 16 14.75 2.25 4.26
C THR A 16 16.13 1.58 4.30
N GLY A 17 16.88 1.65 3.20
CA GLY A 17 18.23 1.04 3.06
C GLY A 17 18.21 -0.45 2.71
N GLU A 18 17.04 -1.07 2.67
CA GLU A 18 16.83 -2.49 2.34
C GLU A 18 16.70 -2.71 0.84
N TYR A 19 16.70 -3.98 0.41
CA TYR A 19 16.60 -4.39 -1.00
C TYR A 19 15.38 -5.34 -1.21
N PRO A 20 14.14 -4.88 -0.93
CA PRO A 20 12.94 -5.71 -1.07
C PRO A 20 12.52 -5.94 -2.52
N PHE A 21 13.07 -5.19 -3.45
CA PHE A 21 12.73 -5.24 -4.88
C PHE A 21 13.95 -5.50 -5.74
N ASN A 22 13.70 -5.81 -7.01
CA ASN A 22 14.72 -5.95 -8.03
C ASN A 22 14.32 -5.15 -9.27
N GLU A 23 15.30 -4.57 -9.95
CA GLU A 23 15.18 -4.13 -11.33
C GLU A 23 15.42 -5.33 -12.25
N ILE A 24 14.57 -5.47 -13.25
CA ILE A 24 14.69 -6.54 -14.24
C ILE A 24 14.84 -5.91 -15.62
N PHE A 25 15.97 -6.17 -16.25
CA PHE A 25 16.26 -5.76 -17.62
C PHE A 25 16.12 -6.98 -18.51
N ILE A 26 15.32 -6.85 -19.57
CA ILE A 26 15.06 -7.91 -20.54
C ILE A 26 15.46 -7.39 -21.92
N ASP A 27 16.47 -8.03 -22.51
CA ASP A 27 16.97 -7.67 -23.82
C ASP A 27 16.83 -8.85 -24.79
N SER A 28 15.91 -8.71 -25.75
CA SER A 28 15.70 -9.69 -26.82
C SER A 28 15.35 -11.10 -26.34
N LEU A 29 14.62 -11.24 -25.24
CA LEU A 29 14.13 -12.53 -24.75
C LEU A 29 13.07 -13.09 -25.70
N PHE A 30 13.32 -14.28 -26.26
CA PHE A 30 12.32 -15.00 -27.02
C PHE A 30 11.31 -15.69 -26.09
N ILE A 31 10.03 -15.41 -26.31
CA ILE A 31 8.91 -16.06 -25.62
C ILE A 31 8.10 -16.83 -26.68
N PRO A 32 7.99 -18.15 -26.59
CA PRO A 32 7.18 -18.93 -27.53
C PRO A 32 5.69 -18.58 -27.39
N ASP A 33 4.93 -18.65 -28.47
CA ASP A 33 3.50 -18.30 -28.45
C ASP A 33 2.68 -19.23 -27.53
N SER A 34 3.16 -20.44 -27.25
CA SER A 34 2.57 -21.34 -26.25
C SER A 34 2.54 -20.79 -24.84
N ASP A 35 3.43 -19.84 -24.53
CA ASP A 35 3.52 -19.21 -23.22
C ASP A 35 2.71 -17.90 -23.13
N ARG A 36 2.02 -17.55 -24.19
CA ARG A 36 1.14 -16.39 -24.22
C ARG A 36 -0.09 -16.61 -23.33
N ILE A 37 -0.41 -15.61 -22.53
CA ILE A 37 -1.59 -15.60 -21.68
C ILE A 37 -2.73 -14.88 -22.40
N GLY A 38 -3.78 -15.63 -22.75
CA GLY A 38 -4.97 -15.09 -23.42
C GLY A 38 -4.80 -14.95 -24.95
N GLU A 39 -5.78 -14.33 -25.59
CA GLU A 39 -5.82 -14.12 -27.03
C GLU A 39 -4.91 -12.95 -27.45
N VAL A 40 -4.52 -12.96 -28.73
CA VAL A 40 -3.79 -11.85 -29.36
C VAL A 40 -4.61 -10.56 -29.23
N ASP A 41 -3.96 -9.47 -28.87
CA ASP A 41 -4.57 -8.14 -28.67
C ASP A 41 -5.59 -8.03 -27.52
N LYS A 42 -5.70 -9.08 -26.66
CA LYS A 42 -6.59 -9.11 -25.47
C LYS A 42 -5.84 -9.09 -24.13
N GLY A 43 -4.57 -8.72 -24.12
CA GLY A 43 -3.74 -8.70 -22.91
C GLY A 43 -4.25 -7.77 -21.81
N TRP A 44 -5.00 -6.72 -22.15
CA TRP A 44 -5.59 -5.82 -21.18
C TRP A 44 -6.62 -6.52 -20.28
N ASP A 45 -7.40 -7.43 -20.81
CA ASP A 45 -8.39 -8.20 -20.05
C ASP A 45 -7.69 -9.07 -19.01
N ALA A 46 -6.57 -9.71 -19.37
CA ALA A 46 -5.75 -10.49 -18.45
C ALA A 46 -5.13 -9.61 -17.34
N ALA A 47 -4.62 -8.43 -17.69
CA ALA A 47 -4.08 -7.48 -16.73
C ALA A 47 -5.15 -6.97 -15.74
N VAL A 48 -6.35 -6.65 -16.20
CA VAL A 48 -7.48 -6.22 -15.35
C VAL A 48 -7.90 -7.33 -14.40
N ALA A 49 -7.94 -8.60 -14.89
CA ALA A 49 -8.24 -9.74 -14.03
C ALA A 49 -7.20 -9.90 -12.91
N MET A 50 -5.90 -9.79 -13.24
CA MET A 50 -4.80 -9.84 -12.26
C MET A 50 -4.95 -8.74 -11.20
N LEU A 51 -5.17 -7.50 -11.61
CA LEU A 51 -5.37 -6.36 -10.69
C LEU A 51 -6.60 -6.51 -9.80
N ARG A 52 -7.65 -7.24 -10.25
CA ARG A 52 -8.82 -7.55 -9.43
C ARG A 52 -8.46 -8.50 -8.29
N PHE A 53 -7.71 -9.57 -8.57
CA PHE A 53 -7.26 -10.52 -7.55
C PHE A 53 -6.25 -9.87 -6.58
N GLU A 54 -5.37 -9.02 -7.06
CA GLU A 54 -4.47 -8.24 -6.22
C GLU A 54 -5.22 -7.38 -5.20
N ARG A 55 -6.26 -6.65 -5.63
CA ARG A 55 -7.10 -5.85 -4.72
C ARG A 55 -7.78 -6.68 -3.64
N ILE A 56 -8.29 -7.86 -3.99
CA ILE A 56 -8.87 -8.79 -3.02
C ILE A 56 -7.82 -9.22 -2.00
N SER A 57 -6.64 -9.64 -2.48
CA SER A 57 -5.54 -10.05 -1.61
C SER A 57 -5.11 -8.93 -0.65
N ILE A 58 -4.96 -7.70 -1.13
CA ILE A 58 -4.62 -6.54 -0.29
C ILE A 58 -5.75 -6.25 0.72
N GLY A 59 -6.99 -6.25 0.27
CA GLY A 59 -8.15 -5.93 1.12
C GLY A 59 -8.44 -6.95 2.22
N THR A 60 -8.02 -8.20 2.03
CA THR A 60 -8.25 -9.30 2.98
C THR A 60 -7.02 -9.68 3.81
N SER A 61 -5.86 -9.10 3.53
CA SER A 61 -4.58 -9.49 4.14
C SER A 61 -4.34 -8.93 5.53
N SER A 62 -5.16 -8.00 6.04
CA SER A 62 -5.00 -7.50 7.40
C SER A 62 -5.22 -8.65 8.39
N THR A 63 -4.17 -8.92 9.11
CA THR A 63 -4.19 -9.70 10.34
C THR A 63 -3.98 -8.71 11.47
N LYS A 64 -4.29 -9.09 12.72
CA LYS A 64 -3.99 -8.26 13.89
C LYS A 64 -2.63 -7.59 13.73
N SER A 65 -2.59 -6.29 13.82
CA SER A 65 -1.35 -5.54 13.70
C SER A 65 -0.38 -5.95 14.81
N THR A 66 0.65 -6.69 14.45
CA THR A 66 1.77 -7.04 15.33
C THR A 66 3.03 -6.27 14.94
N GLY A 67 2.89 -5.37 13.99
CA GLY A 67 3.98 -4.56 13.45
C GLY A 67 4.47 -3.47 14.42
N PRO A 68 5.51 -2.75 14.02
CA PRO A 68 6.10 -1.69 14.85
C PRO A 68 5.13 -0.53 15.14
N LEU A 69 4.08 -0.39 14.33
CA LEU A 69 3.04 0.64 14.47
C LEU A 69 1.76 0.12 15.17
N SER A 70 1.77 -1.07 15.77
CA SER A 70 0.64 -1.54 16.58
C SER A 70 0.43 -0.66 17.79
N PHE A 71 -0.81 -0.51 18.23
CA PHE A 71 -1.16 0.26 19.43
C PHE A 71 -0.31 -0.12 20.66
N GLU A 72 -0.09 -1.41 20.87
CA GLU A 72 0.71 -1.90 22.01
C GLU A 72 2.14 -1.34 21.96
N LYS A 73 2.78 -1.38 20.78
CA LYS A 73 4.13 -0.84 20.59
C LYS A 73 4.20 0.67 20.73
N LEU A 74 3.22 1.38 20.22
CA LEU A 74 3.12 2.84 20.39
C LEU A 74 2.92 3.23 21.86
N ALA A 75 2.12 2.46 22.61
CA ALA A 75 1.94 2.66 24.04
C ALA A 75 3.23 2.39 24.83
N ASP A 76 4.04 1.41 24.43
CA ASP A 76 5.36 1.17 25.03
C ASP A 76 6.29 2.37 24.81
N VAL A 77 6.37 2.88 23.57
CA VAL A 77 7.16 4.08 23.25
C VAL A 77 6.73 5.29 24.07
N ALA A 78 5.43 5.51 24.24
CA ALA A 78 4.93 6.61 25.06
C ALA A 78 5.31 6.45 26.54
N ARG A 79 5.32 5.21 27.07
CA ARG A 79 5.81 4.95 28.45
C ARG A 79 7.30 5.23 28.58
N GLU A 80 8.11 4.77 27.63
CA GLU A 80 9.57 4.99 27.62
C GLU A 80 9.92 6.47 27.48
N ALA A 81 9.12 7.22 26.70
CA ALA A 81 9.25 8.67 26.57
C ALA A 81 8.75 9.47 27.79
N GLY A 82 8.21 8.80 28.82
CA GLY A 82 7.64 9.46 30.02
C GLY A 82 6.29 10.14 29.78
N LEU A 83 5.62 9.85 28.64
CA LEU A 83 4.36 10.49 28.23
C LEU A 83 3.11 9.68 28.59
N ALA A 84 3.23 8.61 29.38
CA ALA A 84 2.11 7.72 29.71
C ALA A 84 0.93 8.42 30.39
N GLN A 85 1.16 9.55 31.08
CA GLN A 85 0.13 10.35 31.74
C GLN A 85 -0.14 11.68 31.01
N ASP A 86 0.56 11.97 29.94
CA ASP A 86 0.31 13.18 29.14
C ASP A 86 -1.04 13.09 28.42
N PRO A 87 -1.97 14.05 28.61
CA PRO A 87 -3.30 13.97 28.02
C PRO A 87 -3.29 13.97 26.48
N ALA A 88 -2.35 14.70 25.85
CA ALA A 88 -2.27 14.78 24.39
C ALA A 88 -1.75 13.46 23.81
N ALA A 89 -0.69 12.90 24.40
CA ALA A 89 -0.17 11.59 23.99
C ALA A 89 -1.23 10.49 24.16
N ARG A 90 -1.98 10.50 25.25
CA ARG A 90 -3.07 9.54 25.50
C ARG A 90 -4.18 9.67 24.44
N ALA A 91 -4.60 10.89 24.10
CA ALA A 91 -5.61 11.12 23.08
C ALA A 91 -5.12 10.61 21.70
N ALA A 92 -3.86 10.89 21.35
CA ALA A 92 -3.25 10.40 20.12
C ALA A 92 -3.14 8.86 20.08
N LEU A 93 -2.80 8.22 21.18
CA LEU A 93 -2.80 6.75 21.29
C LEU A 93 -4.20 6.15 21.12
N VAL A 94 -5.24 6.79 21.67
CA VAL A 94 -6.63 6.35 21.46
C VAL A 94 -7.00 6.47 19.98
N GLU A 95 -6.61 7.55 19.31
CA GLU A 95 -6.82 7.71 17.87
C GLU A 95 -6.13 6.58 17.08
N ALA A 96 -4.86 6.28 17.39
CA ALA A 96 -4.13 5.19 16.75
C ALA A 96 -4.82 3.83 16.96
N HIS A 97 -5.32 3.57 18.16
CA HIS A 97 -6.08 2.35 18.47
C HIS A 97 -7.37 2.25 17.67
N VAL A 98 -8.13 3.35 17.56
CA VAL A 98 -9.37 3.38 16.78
C VAL A 98 -9.09 3.12 15.29
N LEU A 99 -8.01 3.71 14.74
CA LEU A 99 -7.60 3.47 13.35
C LEU A 99 -7.20 2.01 13.13
N GLU A 100 -6.44 1.41 14.04
CA GLU A 100 -6.05 -0.01 14.00
C GLU A 100 -7.29 -0.91 14.01
N GLN A 101 -8.17 -0.74 15.00
CA GLN A 101 -9.40 -1.53 15.12
C GLN A 101 -10.33 -1.35 13.90
N GLY A 102 -10.45 -0.13 13.39
CA GLY A 102 -11.28 0.16 12.22
C GLY A 102 -10.77 -0.54 10.96
N THR A 103 -9.47 -0.55 10.73
CA THR A 103 -8.86 -1.25 9.59
C THR A 103 -8.97 -2.76 9.72
N ASP A 104 -8.77 -3.32 10.92
CA ASP A 104 -8.89 -4.76 11.20
C ASP A 104 -10.31 -5.26 11.01
N LEU A 105 -11.31 -4.53 11.51
CA LEU A 105 -12.73 -4.87 11.35
C LEU A 105 -13.16 -4.77 9.88
N LEU A 106 -12.66 -3.77 9.14
CA LEU A 106 -12.94 -3.65 7.71
C LEU A 106 -12.36 -4.84 6.92
N ALA A 107 -11.14 -5.25 7.24
CA ALA A 107 -10.51 -6.40 6.60
C ALA A 107 -11.22 -7.72 6.98
N LEU A 108 -11.65 -7.87 8.24
CA LEU A 108 -12.45 -9.01 8.68
C LEU A 108 -13.75 -9.11 7.88
N ARG A 109 -14.50 -8.01 7.81
CA ARG A 109 -15.75 -7.95 7.02
C ARG A 109 -15.53 -8.35 5.57
N MET A 110 -14.48 -7.82 4.93
CA MET A 110 -14.17 -8.16 3.54
C MET A 110 -13.82 -9.63 3.35
N ARG A 111 -13.11 -10.25 4.30
CA ARG A 111 -12.83 -11.69 4.26
C ARG A 111 -14.11 -12.51 4.37
N GLU A 112 -14.97 -12.18 5.32
CA GLU A 112 -16.26 -12.87 5.49
C GLU A 112 -17.14 -12.76 4.23
N GLU A 113 -17.17 -11.61 3.57
CA GLU A 113 -17.86 -11.43 2.30
C GLU A 113 -17.27 -12.34 1.20
N VAL A 114 -15.95 -12.41 1.08
CA VAL A 114 -15.27 -13.31 0.10
C VAL A 114 -15.54 -14.77 0.41
N GLU A 115 -15.47 -15.18 1.67
CA GLU A 115 -15.76 -16.55 2.12
C GLU A 115 -17.24 -16.91 1.84
N ALA A 116 -18.15 -15.96 1.92
CA ALA A 116 -19.55 -16.10 1.53
C ALA A 116 -19.78 -16.09 0.00
N GLY A 117 -18.71 -16.01 -0.80
CA GLY A 117 -18.78 -15.99 -2.27
C GLY A 117 -19.19 -14.62 -2.85
N ILE A 118 -19.18 -13.56 -2.05
CA ILE A 118 -19.51 -12.20 -2.50
C ILE A 118 -18.29 -11.59 -3.17
N ASP A 119 -18.47 -11.12 -4.41
CA ASP A 119 -17.42 -10.38 -5.11
C ASP A 119 -17.27 -8.96 -4.55
N LEU A 120 -16.10 -8.67 -4.00
CA LEU A 120 -15.79 -7.31 -3.51
C LEU A 120 -15.75 -6.28 -4.64
N GLY A 121 -15.33 -6.68 -5.84
CA GLY A 121 -15.19 -5.77 -6.97
C GLY A 121 -14.38 -4.51 -6.62
N PRO A 122 -14.91 -3.30 -6.92
CA PRO A 122 -14.21 -2.05 -6.61
C PRO A 122 -14.18 -1.72 -5.12
N ARG A 123 -14.98 -2.38 -4.26
CA ARG A 123 -15.01 -2.13 -2.80
C ARG A 123 -13.69 -2.50 -2.11
N GLY A 124 -12.87 -3.40 -2.69
CA GLY A 124 -11.52 -3.67 -2.20
C GLY A 124 -10.64 -2.42 -2.10
N SER A 125 -10.93 -1.40 -2.92
CA SER A 125 -10.23 -0.11 -2.86
C SER A 125 -10.48 0.67 -1.56
N ILE A 126 -11.60 0.43 -0.87
CA ILE A 126 -11.92 1.07 0.43
C ILE A 126 -10.92 0.64 1.50
N ALA A 127 -10.61 -0.67 1.58
CA ALA A 127 -9.63 -1.16 2.54
C ALA A 127 -8.23 -0.59 2.29
N LYS A 128 -7.84 -0.49 1.01
CA LYS A 128 -6.56 0.14 0.63
C LYS A 128 -6.49 1.60 1.06
N LEU A 129 -7.54 2.38 0.83
CA LEU A 129 -7.62 3.78 1.26
C LEU A 129 -7.57 3.91 2.78
N ALA A 130 -8.40 3.13 3.50
CA ALA A 130 -8.43 3.14 4.96
C ALA A 130 -7.07 2.78 5.56
N GLY A 131 -6.45 1.69 5.08
CA GLY A 131 -5.14 1.24 5.57
C GLY A 131 -4.02 2.24 5.28
N ALA A 132 -3.98 2.84 4.10
CA ALA A 132 -2.96 3.83 3.76
C ALA A 132 -3.13 5.12 4.57
N SER A 133 -4.36 5.61 4.74
CA SER A 133 -4.65 6.80 5.55
C SER A 133 -4.34 6.56 7.04
N ALA A 134 -4.72 5.39 7.58
CA ALA A 134 -4.39 5.00 8.94
C ALA A 134 -2.87 4.91 9.15
N ASN A 135 -2.14 4.27 8.22
CA ASN A 135 -0.68 4.18 8.28
C ASN A 135 -0.02 5.55 8.36
N PHE A 136 -0.42 6.50 7.52
CA PHE A 136 0.11 7.86 7.56
C PHE A 136 -0.18 8.54 8.88
N ARG A 137 -1.45 8.49 9.33
CA ARG A 137 -1.83 9.15 10.59
C ARG A 137 -1.11 8.58 11.79
N VAL A 138 -0.95 7.27 11.86
CA VAL A 138 -0.19 6.61 12.93
C VAL A 138 1.29 6.98 12.89
N ASN A 139 1.88 7.16 11.70
CA ASN A 139 3.26 7.66 11.59
C ASN A 139 3.40 9.12 12.06
N GLU A 140 2.42 9.99 11.87
CA GLU A 140 2.40 11.32 12.47
C GLU A 140 2.33 11.24 13.99
N ILE A 141 1.41 10.43 14.54
CA ILE A 141 1.25 10.22 15.98
C ILE A 141 2.56 9.74 16.61
N ILE A 142 3.23 8.75 16.04
CA ILE A 142 4.49 8.26 16.60
C ILE A 142 5.62 9.28 16.47
N SER A 143 5.61 10.11 15.42
CA SER A 143 6.57 11.21 15.28
C SER A 143 6.46 12.22 16.44
N ASP A 144 5.23 12.54 16.83
CA ASP A 144 4.98 13.45 17.96
C ASP A 144 5.38 12.85 19.29
N ILE A 145 5.15 11.54 19.50
CA ILE A 145 5.47 10.83 20.73
C ILE A 145 6.97 10.55 20.87
N ALA A 146 7.61 10.02 19.84
CA ALA A 146 9.01 9.63 19.87
C ALA A 146 9.97 10.80 19.65
N GLY A 147 9.50 11.89 19.06
CA GLY A 147 10.28 13.10 18.81
C GLY A 147 11.58 12.82 18.04
N LEU A 148 12.68 13.44 18.47
CA LEU A 148 13.98 13.29 17.81
C LEU A 148 14.52 11.85 17.82
N SER A 149 14.06 10.98 18.73
CA SER A 149 14.47 9.58 18.76
C SER A 149 14.03 8.80 17.52
N LEU A 150 12.99 9.26 16.84
CA LEU A 150 12.49 8.64 15.61
C LEU A 150 13.42 8.86 14.41
N VAL A 151 14.18 9.95 14.39
CA VAL A 151 15.09 10.27 13.26
C VAL A 151 16.50 9.68 13.43
N ALA A 152 16.81 9.12 14.60
CA ALA A 152 18.05 8.41 14.85
C ALA A 152 17.98 7.01 14.22
N TRP A 153 18.68 6.81 13.10
CA TRP A 153 18.60 5.59 12.29
C TRP A 153 19.32 4.40 12.94
N ASP A 154 20.55 4.63 13.42
CA ASP A 154 21.39 3.64 14.06
C ASP A 154 22.39 4.30 15.04
N GLY A 155 23.18 3.48 15.74
CA GLY A 155 24.18 3.97 16.70
C GLY A 155 23.58 4.28 18.09
N PRO A 156 24.36 4.95 18.97
CA PRO A 156 24.00 5.14 20.38
C PRO A 156 22.72 5.94 20.63
N GLY A 157 22.23 6.70 19.65
CA GLY A 157 21.00 7.49 19.73
C GLY A 157 19.77 6.79 19.11
N ALA A 158 19.94 5.61 18.53
CA ALA A 158 18.88 4.88 17.84
C ALA A 158 18.01 4.11 18.83
N ALA A 159 17.04 4.78 19.43
CA ALA A 159 16.12 4.16 20.40
C ALA A 159 15.12 3.19 19.71
N TYR A 160 14.63 3.55 18.51
CA TYR A 160 13.52 2.85 17.86
C TYR A 160 13.75 2.52 16.37
N PRO A 161 14.79 1.73 16.00
CA PRO A 161 15.08 1.46 14.59
C PRO A 161 13.91 0.89 13.78
N PRO A 162 13.06 -0.03 14.31
CA PRO A 162 11.89 -0.52 13.58
C PRO A 162 10.85 0.57 13.28
N LEU A 163 10.65 1.52 14.19
CA LEU A 163 9.74 2.66 14.00
C LEU A 163 10.30 3.66 12.99
N THR A 164 11.61 3.94 13.05
CA THR A 164 12.29 4.79 12.07
C THR A 164 12.15 4.24 10.65
N LYS A 165 12.31 2.93 10.48
CA LYS A 165 12.07 2.27 9.19
C LYS A 165 10.62 2.36 8.76
N ALA A 166 9.65 2.14 9.67
CA ALA A 166 8.24 2.26 9.36
C ALA A 166 7.87 3.69 8.94
N PHE A 167 8.38 4.69 9.65
CA PHE A 167 8.21 6.10 9.32
C PHE A 167 8.78 6.44 7.94
N THR A 168 10.03 6.07 7.67
CA THR A 168 10.68 6.31 6.37
C THR A 168 9.98 5.57 5.23
N GLY A 169 9.44 4.38 5.49
CA GLY A 169 8.71 3.56 4.53
C GLY A 169 7.25 3.96 4.32
N ALA A 170 6.67 4.79 5.18
CA ALA A 170 5.24 5.15 5.13
C ALA A 170 4.74 5.65 3.77
N PRO A 171 5.50 6.48 3.01
CA PRO A 171 5.07 6.92 1.68
C PRO A 171 4.81 5.79 0.69
N SER A 172 5.45 4.63 0.87
CA SER A 172 5.20 3.46 0.01
C SER A 172 3.75 2.97 0.09
N SER A 173 3.10 3.13 1.24
CA SER A 173 1.70 2.75 1.42
C SER A 173 0.72 3.57 0.58
N TRP A 174 1.10 4.78 0.18
CA TRP A 174 0.29 5.64 -0.70
C TRP A 174 0.49 5.32 -2.17
N THR A 175 1.57 4.66 -2.52
CA THR A 175 1.95 4.38 -3.91
C THR A 175 1.69 2.92 -4.31
N ALA A 176 2.08 1.97 -3.48
CA ALA A 176 1.97 0.54 -3.75
C ALA A 176 0.50 0.07 -3.82
N GLY A 177 0.21 -0.89 -4.68
CA GLY A 177 -1.14 -1.44 -4.84
C GLY A 177 -2.16 -0.45 -5.43
N GLY A 178 -1.68 0.50 -6.22
CA GLY A 178 -2.44 1.63 -6.76
C GLY A 178 -2.39 2.87 -5.85
N THR A 179 -2.06 4.02 -6.45
CA THR A 179 -1.94 5.27 -5.69
C THR A 179 -3.27 5.67 -5.05
N ILE A 180 -3.20 6.52 -4.03
CA ILE A 180 -4.40 7.03 -3.34
C ILE A 180 -5.36 7.69 -4.33
N GLU A 181 -4.84 8.46 -5.29
CA GLU A 181 -5.63 9.16 -6.31
C GLU A 181 -6.40 8.16 -7.19
N ILE A 182 -5.73 7.10 -7.64
CA ILE A 182 -6.37 6.03 -8.42
C ILE A 182 -7.44 5.33 -7.59
N GLN A 183 -7.17 5.04 -6.31
CA GLN A 183 -8.14 4.39 -5.43
C GLN A 183 -9.35 5.30 -5.14
N LEU A 184 -9.13 6.61 -4.93
CA LEU A 184 -10.20 7.59 -4.78
C LEU A 184 -11.10 7.64 -6.03
N GLY A 185 -10.50 7.67 -7.23
CA GLY A 185 -11.23 7.60 -8.49
C GLY A 185 -12.07 6.32 -8.59
N ILE A 186 -11.49 5.15 -8.26
CA ILE A 186 -12.24 3.87 -8.28
C ILE A 186 -13.41 3.89 -7.29
N VAL A 187 -13.20 4.37 -6.06
CA VAL A 187 -14.27 4.44 -5.05
C VAL A 187 -15.32 5.46 -5.48
N GLY A 188 -14.91 6.66 -5.91
CA GLY A 188 -15.83 7.69 -6.36
C GLY A 188 -16.72 7.22 -7.50
N GLU A 189 -16.11 6.75 -8.59
CA GLU A 189 -16.85 6.37 -9.80
C GLU A 189 -17.63 5.06 -9.65
N ARG A 190 -17.02 4.02 -9.05
CA ARG A 190 -17.54 2.65 -9.12
C ARG A 190 -18.25 2.17 -7.85
N VAL A 191 -18.02 2.82 -6.71
CA VAL A 191 -18.69 2.50 -5.46
C VAL A 191 -19.76 3.52 -5.14
N LEU A 192 -19.43 4.82 -5.25
CA LEU A 192 -20.36 5.91 -4.95
C LEU A 192 -21.20 6.36 -6.15
N GLY A 193 -20.86 5.93 -7.36
CA GLY A 193 -21.56 6.29 -8.59
C GLY A 193 -21.39 7.76 -9.01
N LEU A 194 -20.32 8.40 -8.59
CA LEU A 194 -20.01 9.76 -9.02
C LEU A 194 -19.68 9.81 -10.50
N GLU A 195 -19.86 10.97 -11.10
CA GLU A 195 -19.46 11.21 -12.49
C GLU A 195 -17.96 11.02 -12.67
N LYS A 196 -17.58 10.48 -13.82
CA LYS A 196 -16.17 10.34 -14.19
C LYS A 196 -15.60 11.69 -14.56
N ASP A 197 -14.31 11.88 -14.25
CA ASP A 197 -13.58 13.03 -14.71
C ASP A 197 -13.65 13.16 -16.25
N PRO A 198 -13.80 14.39 -16.77
CA PRO A 198 -13.73 14.63 -18.21
C PRO A 198 -12.42 14.09 -18.79
N SER A 199 -12.51 13.27 -19.82
CA SER A 199 -11.34 12.73 -20.49
C SER A 199 -11.45 13.03 -21.99
N VAL A 200 -10.46 13.73 -22.51
CA VAL A 200 -10.35 14.03 -23.95
C VAL A 200 -9.82 12.84 -24.76
N ASP A 201 -9.32 11.82 -24.06
CA ASP A 201 -8.62 10.67 -24.67
C ASP A 201 -9.51 9.43 -24.75
N ARG A 202 -10.71 9.49 -24.17
CA ARG A 202 -11.60 8.32 -24.12
C ARG A 202 -12.11 7.95 -25.52
N GLY A 203 -11.80 6.71 -25.93
CA GLY A 203 -12.17 6.22 -27.27
C GLY A 203 -11.27 6.70 -28.39
N VAL A 204 -10.23 7.47 -28.08
CA VAL A 204 -9.23 7.91 -29.05
C VAL A 204 -8.13 6.85 -29.13
N PRO A 205 -7.75 6.36 -30.34
CA PRO A 205 -6.59 5.48 -30.49
C PRO A 205 -5.33 6.12 -29.91
N PHE A 206 -4.48 5.34 -29.24
CA PHE A 206 -3.26 5.85 -28.58
C PHE A 206 -2.38 6.71 -29.48
N ARG A 207 -2.26 6.36 -30.77
CA ARG A 207 -1.48 7.13 -31.76
C ARG A 207 -2.02 8.54 -32.01
N ASP A 208 -3.31 8.77 -31.75
CA ASP A 208 -4.03 10.02 -32.04
C ASP A 208 -4.21 10.87 -30.77
N ILE A 209 -3.79 10.36 -29.60
CA ILE A 209 -3.80 11.11 -28.35
C ILE A 209 -2.78 12.25 -28.43
N ARG A 210 -3.22 13.46 -28.08
CA ARG A 210 -2.33 14.63 -28.00
C ARG A 210 -1.25 14.38 -26.97
N ARG A 211 0.00 14.45 -27.40
CA ARG A 211 1.15 14.40 -26.49
C ARG A 211 1.32 15.79 -25.88
N SER A 212 1.53 15.84 -24.58
CA SER A 212 2.01 17.07 -23.93
C SER A 212 3.35 17.45 -24.56
N ALA A 213 3.47 18.69 -24.98
CA ALA A 213 4.68 19.27 -25.54
C ALA A 213 5.75 19.40 -24.43
#